data_04199227c9aacc28413f0100a6e026a6
#
_entry.id   04199227c9aacc28413f0100a6e026a6
#
_cell.length_a   1.000
_cell.length_b   1.000
_cell.length_c   1.000
_cell.angle_alpha   90.00
_cell.angle_beta   90.00
_cell.angle_gamma   90.00
#
_symmetry.space_group_name_H-M   'P 1'
#
loop_
_entity.id
_entity.type
_entity.pdbx_description
1 polymer ?
#
loop_
_entity_poly.entity_id
_entity_poly.type
_entity_poly.pdbx_seq_one_letter_code
_entity_poly.pdbx_strand_id
1 'polypeptide(L)'
;MKGLACDNVDEFEAVLHNGTIVTASATENPDLWWALRGGGNQFAIVTKMKFQAHPAGIDGKIWGGTRAYSPGKRKELFNALAKFVRDYPDEKAAIIPTFEFGLPLNILNAVTGPVLFFFYDGPEPPKGVFDDFDAIKSISNNTQTRSYYDLTHIAGGAKIRGFGNSFREDTYPNLEPEQMSAFYETVWDKVSAISFKAGLRLFEAHIMGFVPQPLSKRIARASQAQGGNALGLDPKHGDRIWIENNFIWATPGCHERCPEYSREVSDDIKAYHRTHYANSTPTNYESGDLSYVK
;
A
#
# COMPACT_ATOMS: atom_id res chain seq x y z
N MET A 1 11.00 11.16 7.84
CA MET A 1 9.74 10.94 7.10
C MET A 1 9.34 12.21 6.37
N LYS A 2 8.86 12.09 5.11
CA LYS A 2 8.62 13.24 4.19
C LYS A 2 7.15 13.41 3.80
N GLY A 3 6.22 12.77 4.50
CA GLY A 3 4.82 12.70 4.10
C GLY A 3 4.57 11.72 2.95
N LEU A 4 3.44 11.88 2.29
CA LEU A 4 3.08 11.16 1.07
C LEU A 4 3.78 11.78 -0.15
N ALA A 5 3.80 11.06 -1.27
CA ALA A 5 4.38 11.58 -2.51
C ALA A 5 3.72 12.90 -2.96
N CYS A 6 2.40 13.02 -2.83
CA CYS A 6 1.66 14.24 -3.18
C CYS A 6 2.03 15.44 -2.28
N ASP A 7 2.48 15.23 -1.04
CA ASP A 7 2.90 16.30 -0.16
C ASP A 7 4.19 16.99 -0.63
N ASN A 8 4.98 16.30 -1.45
CA ASN A 8 6.25 16.81 -1.97
C ASN A 8 6.11 17.47 -3.35
N VAL A 9 4.89 17.78 -3.80
CA VAL A 9 4.67 18.52 -5.03
C VAL A 9 4.58 20.01 -4.73
N ASP A 10 5.55 20.77 -5.19
CA ASP A 10 5.60 22.22 -5.06
C ASP A 10 4.65 22.93 -6.03
N GLU A 11 4.49 22.36 -7.24
CA GLU A 11 3.76 22.99 -8.32
C GLU A 11 3.21 21.98 -9.32
N PHE A 12 2.00 22.23 -9.84
CA PHE A 12 1.40 21.53 -10.96
C PHE A 12 1.20 22.50 -12.12
N GLU A 13 1.45 22.05 -13.35
CA GLU A 13 0.84 22.58 -14.55
C GLU A 13 -0.37 21.69 -14.88
N ALA A 14 -1.53 22.28 -15.04
CA ALA A 14 -2.77 21.54 -15.19
C ALA A 14 -3.71 22.17 -16.23
N VAL A 15 -4.45 21.32 -16.96
CA VAL A 15 -5.48 21.73 -17.90
C VAL A 15 -6.84 21.57 -17.25
N LEU A 16 -7.59 22.67 -17.15
CA LEU A 16 -8.94 22.70 -16.62
C LEU A 16 -9.96 22.15 -17.64
N HIS A 17 -11.19 21.88 -17.18
CA HIS A 17 -12.30 21.37 -18.01
C HIS A 17 -12.65 22.26 -19.21
N ASN A 18 -12.33 23.55 -19.15
CA ASN A 18 -12.56 24.52 -20.24
C ASN A 18 -11.37 24.66 -21.20
N GLY A 19 -10.31 23.84 -21.04
CA GLY A 19 -9.11 23.87 -21.84
C GLY A 19 -8.06 24.90 -21.40
N THR A 20 -8.31 25.68 -20.35
CA THR A 20 -7.33 26.65 -19.84
C THR A 20 -6.17 25.92 -19.15
N ILE A 21 -4.96 26.29 -19.48
CA ILE A 21 -3.74 25.82 -18.80
C ILE A 21 -3.46 26.77 -17.65
N VAL A 22 -3.28 26.20 -16.46
CA VAL A 22 -3.00 26.94 -15.23
C VAL A 22 -1.83 26.35 -14.48
N THR A 23 -1.16 27.20 -13.70
CA THR A 23 -0.21 26.77 -12.67
C THR A 23 -0.96 26.68 -11.34
N ALA A 24 -0.72 25.64 -10.56
CA ALA A 24 -1.23 25.48 -9.21
C ALA A 24 -0.07 25.23 -8.23
N SER A 25 0.07 26.13 -7.25
CA SER A 25 1.13 26.10 -6.23
C SER A 25 0.60 26.69 -4.93
N ALA A 26 1.42 26.72 -3.88
CA ALA A 26 1.05 27.36 -2.61
C ALA A 26 0.69 28.86 -2.73
N THR A 27 1.13 29.54 -3.80
CA THR A 27 0.95 30.98 -4.02
C THR A 27 0.09 31.31 -5.25
N GLU A 28 -0.14 30.38 -6.15
CA GLU A 28 -0.96 30.54 -7.35
C GLU A 28 -1.96 29.39 -7.42
N ASN A 29 -3.27 29.71 -7.49
CA ASN A 29 -4.37 28.74 -7.41
C ASN A 29 -4.19 27.73 -6.25
N PRO A 30 -4.05 28.20 -4.99
CA PRO A 30 -3.66 27.34 -3.85
C PRO A 30 -4.72 26.29 -3.48
N ASP A 31 -5.99 26.57 -3.74
CA ASP A 31 -7.12 25.64 -3.57
C ASP A 31 -7.02 24.47 -4.55
N LEU A 32 -6.69 24.73 -5.81
CA LEU A 32 -6.48 23.71 -6.82
C LEU A 32 -5.20 22.90 -6.49
N TRP A 33 -4.13 23.56 -6.04
CA TRP A 33 -2.90 22.87 -5.62
C TRP A 33 -3.17 21.92 -4.46
N TRP A 34 -3.92 22.35 -3.46
CA TRP A 34 -4.33 21.50 -2.34
C TRP A 34 -5.18 20.31 -2.82
N ALA A 35 -6.16 20.56 -3.69
CA ALA A 35 -7.08 19.56 -4.23
C ALA A 35 -6.35 18.50 -5.08
N LEU A 36 -5.42 18.91 -5.93
CA LEU A 36 -4.61 18.00 -6.76
C LEU A 36 -3.65 17.13 -5.94
N ARG A 37 -3.27 17.57 -4.75
CA ARG A 37 -2.48 16.80 -3.80
C ARG A 37 -3.36 15.75 -3.12
N GLY A 38 -3.49 14.60 -3.75
CA GLY A 38 -4.26 13.46 -3.27
C GLY A 38 -5.69 13.32 -3.80
N GLY A 39 -6.26 14.36 -4.43
CA GLY A 39 -7.61 14.31 -5.02
C GLY A 39 -7.66 13.67 -6.42
N GLY A 40 -6.53 13.25 -6.96
CA GLY A 40 -6.45 12.54 -8.24
C GLY A 40 -6.89 13.41 -9.44
N ASN A 41 -7.53 12.76 -10.40
CA ASN A 41 -7.92 13.36 -11.69
C ASN A 41 -9.30 14.02 -11.67
N GLN A 42 -9.87 14.33 -10.51
CA GLN A 42 -11.22 14.87 -10.41
C GLN A 42 -11.31 16.36 -10.76
N PHE A 43 -10.21 17.09 -10.63
CA PHE A 43 -10.19 18.55 -10.73
C PHE A 43 -9.60 19.07 -12.03
N ALA A 44 -8.57 18.40 -12.56
CA ALA A 44 -7.85 18.82 -13.77
C ALA A 44 -7.04 17.68 -14.35
N ILE A 45 -6.55 17.86 -15.59
CA ILE A 45 -5.55 16.99 -16.20
C ILE A 45 -4.18 17.58 -15.91
N VAL A 46 -3.39 16.92 -15.07
CA VAL A 46 -2.02 17.33 -14.75
C VAL A 46 -1.09 16.97 -15.90
N THR A 47 -0.36 17.95 -16.43
CA THR A 47 0.61 17.79 -17.51
C THR A 47 2.05 17.83 -17.03
N LYS A 48 2.29 18.50 -15.89
CA LYS A 48 3.62 18.62 -15.30
C LYS A 48 3.55 18.71 -13.77
N MET A 49 4.53 18.12 -13.09
CA MET A 49 4.70 18.22 -11.64
C MET A 49 6.13 18.65 -11.31
N LYS A 50 6.27 19.58 -10.38
CA LYS A 50 7.54 19.96 -9.80
C LYS A 50 7.62 19.38 -8.39
N PHE A 51 8.51 18.43 -8.20
CA PHE A 51 8.72 17.77 -6.91
C PHE A 51 9.87 18.37 -6.13
N GLN A 52 9.71 18.43 -4.83
CA GLN A 52 10.82 18.68 -3.92
C GLN A 52 11.74 17.44 -3.91
N ALA A 53 13.01 17.64 -4.26
CA ALA A 53 14.01 16.59 -4.18
C ALA A 53 14.59 16.47 -2.77
N HIS A 54 14.80 15.25 -2.33
CA HIS A 54 15.42 14.95 -1.04
C HIS A 54 16.67 14.07 -1.23
N PRO A 55 17.71 14.24 -0.41
CA PRO A 55 18.80 13.28 -0.37
C PRO A 55 18.28 11.89 -0.04
N ALA A 56 18.79 10.87 -0.74
CA ALA A 56 18.48 9.47 -0.44
C ALA A 56 19.56 8.89 0.48
N GLY A 57 19.19 8.47 1.66
CA GLY A 57 20.08 7.84 2.63
C GLY A 57 21.27 8.69 3.05
N ILE A 58 22.39 8.04 3.27
CA ILE A 58 23.69 8.67 3.54
C ILE A 58 24.60 8.39 2.33
N ASP A 59 25.16 9.44 1.75
CA ASP A 59 26.02 9.36 0.54
C ASP A 59 25.36 8.57 -0.61
N GLY A 60 24.05 8.73 -0.79
CA GLY A 60 23.25 8.01 -1.79
C GLY A 60 23.04 6.53 -1.49
N LYS A 61 23.41 6.06 -0.31
CA LYS A 61 23.24 4.67 0.13
C LYS A 61 22.01 4.53 1.01
N ILE A 62 21.18 3.57 0.64
CA ILE A 62 20.00 3.11 1.39
C ILE A 62 20.14 1.61 1.62
N TRP A 63 19.40 1.10 2.57
CA TRP A 63 19.29 -0.34 2.77
C TRP A 63 17.88 -0.81 2.40
N GLY A 64 17.81 -1.99 1.77
CA GLY A 64 16.52 -2.57 1.45
C GLY A 64 16.62 -3.73 0.47
N GLY A 65 15.46 -4.25 0.12
CA GLY A 65 15.26 -5.39 -0.76
C GLY A 65 14.05 -6.20 -0.36
N THR A 66 13.97 -7.44 -0.82
CA THR A 66 12.86 -8.34 -0.56
C THR A 66 13.29 -9.55 0.26
N ARG A 67 12.36 -10.05 1.08
CA ARG A 67 12.46 -11.36 1.73
C ARG A 67 11.21 -12.17 1.39
N ALA A 68 11.41 -13.39 0.90
CA ALA A 68 10.31 -14.33 0.70
C ALA A 68 10.24 -15.33 1.84
N TYR A 69 9.03 -15.70 2.21
CA TYR A 69 8.78 -16.61 3.33
C TYR A 69 7.89 -17.78 2.90
N SER A 70 7.97 -18.90 3.61
CA SER A 70 7.03 -19.98 3.38
C SER A 70 5.61 -19.58 3.82
N PRO A 71 4.56 -20.13 3.19
CA PRO A 71 3.16 -19.83 3.55
C PRO A 71 2.85 -20.06 5.04
N GLY A 72 3.52 -21.04 5.66
CA GLY A 72 3.36 -21.35 7.09
C GLY A 72 3.84 -20.25 8.04
N LYS A 73 4.61 -19.28 7.55
CA LYS A 73 5.12 -18.17 8.36
C LYS A 73 4.15 -16.97 8.45
N ARG A 74 2.99 -17.04 7.81
CA ARG A 74 2.01 -15.95 7.75
C ARG A 74 1.66 -15.38 9.12
N LYS A 75 1.30 -16.24 10.08
CA LYS A 75 0.90 -15.79 11.42
C LYS A 75 2.04 -15.08 12.17
N GLU A 76 3.27 -15.58 12.06
CA GLU A 76 4.46 -14.95 12.64
C GLU A 76 4.66 -13.56 12.02
N LEU A 77 4.50 -13.44 10.69
CA LEU A 77 4.61 -12.19 9.96
C LEU A 77 3.51 -11.19 10.32
N PHE A 78 2.27 -11.64 10.50
CA PHE A 78 1.17 -10.77 10.95
C PHE A 78 1.42 -10.22 12.36
N ASN A 79 1.96 -11.03 13.26
CA ASN A 79 2.34 -10.58 14.60
C ASN A 79 3.48 -9.55 14.55
N ALA A 80 4.51 -9.81 13.75
CA ALA A 80 5.63 -8.88 13.57
C ALA A 80 5.15 -7.56 12.96
N LEU A 81 4.27 -7.62 11.95
CA LEU A 81 3.71 -6.43 11.31
C LEU A 81 2.84 -5.62 12.28
N ALA A 82 1.98 -6.26 13.05
CA ALA A 82 1.13 -5.57 14.02
C ALA A 82 1.95 -4.80 15.06
N LYS A 83 3.04 -5.37 15.56
CA LYS A 83 3.99 -4.70 16.45
C LYS A 83 4.72 -3.56 15.73
N PHE A 84 5.22 -3.79 14.52
CA PHE A 84 5.92 -2.77 13.74
C PHE A 84 5.04 -1.54 13.52
N VAL A 85 3.76 -1.71 13.17
CA VAL A 85 2.82 -0.60 12.97
C VAL A 85 2.56 0.17 14.26
N ARG A 86 2.37 -0.53 15.37
CA ARG A 86 2.14 0.09 16.68
C ARG A 86 3.33 0.89 17.16
N ASP A 87 4.51 0.30 17.11
CA ASP A 87 5.71 0.86 17.72
C ASP A 87 6.43 1.82 16.77
N TYR A 88 6.31 1.58 15.46
CA TYR A 88 6.97 2.27 14.37
C TYR A 88 8.39 2.74 14.76
N PRO A 89 9.33 1.81 14.87
CA PRO A 89 10.56 1.99 15.65
C PRO A 89 11.48 3.09 15.12
N ASP A 90 11.44 3.37 13.83
CA ASP A 90 12.25 4.40 13.20
C ASP A 90 11.50 5.04 12.01
N GLU A 91 11.49 6.38 11.92
CA GLU A 91 10.84 7.12 10.84
C GLU A 91 11.50 6.94 9.46
N LYS A 92 12.72 6.39 9.42
CA LYS A 92 13.45 6.04 8.19
C LYS A 92 13.10 4.65 7.67
N ALA A 93 12.40 3.84 8.47
CA ALA A 93 12.01 2.48 8.11
C ALA A 93 10.68 2.48 7.36
N ALA A 94 10.57 1.60 6.36
CA ALA A 94 9.30 1.29 5.72
C ALA A 94 9.27 -0.18 5.31
N ILE A 95 8.06 -0.72 5.22
CA ILE A 95 7.81 -2.10 4.82
C ILE A 95 6.56 -2.16 3.96
N ILE A 96 6.60 -2.97 2.90
CA ILE A 96 5.44 -3.33 2.09
C ILE A 96 5.30 -4.85 2.18
N PRO A 97 4.40 -5.34 3.05
CA PRO A 97 4.16 -6.76 3.20
C PRO A 97 3.12 -7.23 2.19
N THR A 98 3.52 -8.08 1.26
CA THR A 98 2.64 -8.62 0.23
C THR A 98 2.36 -10.09 0.50
N PHE A 99 1.09 -10.42 0.63
CA PHE A 99 0.58 -11.77 0.79
C PHE A 99 -0.25 -12.12 -0.43
N GLU A 100 0.22 -13.05 -1.24
CA GLU A 100 -0.43 -13.38 -2.51
C GLU A 100 -1.08 -14.76 -2.47
N PHE A 101 -2.22 -14.86 -3.15
CA PHE A 101 -2.92 -16.09 -3.46
C PHE A 101 -2.95 -16.27 -4.96
N GLY A 102 -2.74 -17.47 -5.42
CA GLY A 102 -2.97 -17.82 -6.80
C GLY A 102 -3.59 -19.20 -6.88
N LEU A 103 -4.55 -19.39 -7.78
CA LEU A 103 -4.79 -20.74 -8.27
C LEU A 103 -3.72 -21.01 -9.32
N PRO A 104 -2.88 -22.02 -9.10
CA PRO A 104 -1.81 -22.30 -10.01
C PRO A 104 -2.40 -22.84 -11.31
N LEU A 105 -2.40 -22.04 -12.34
CA LEU A 105 -1.94 -22.63 -13.57
C LEU A 105 -0.44 -22.82 -13.34
N ASN A 106 0.02 -24.08 -13.37
CA ASN A 106 1.42 -24.49 -13.21
C ASN A 106 2.39 -23.84 -14.22
N ILE A 107 1.97 -22.80 -14.92
CA ILE A 107 2.65 -22.10 -15.99
C ILE A 107 3.58 -21.02 -15.48
N LEU A 108 3.39 -20.51 -14.24
CA LEU A 108 4.11 -19.34 -13.78
C LEU A 108 4.98 -19.57 -12.54
N ASN A 109 5.15 -20.79 -12.00
CA ASN A 109 5.89 -20.97 -10.73
C ASN A 109 5.54 -19.88 -9.70
N ALA A 110 4.25 -19.56 -9.59
CA ALA A 110 3.80 -18.49 -8.72
C ALA A 110 4.20 -18.84 -7.29
N VAL A 111 5.10 -18.07 -6.73
CA VAL A 111 5.51 -18.17 -5.33
C VAL A 111 4.29 -17.83 -4.50
N THR A 112 3.58 -18.85 -4.05
CA THR A 112 2.40 -18.73 -3.19
C THR A 112 2.86 -18.54 -1.75
N GLY A 113 3.65 -17.51 -1.48
CA GLY A 113 4.16 -17.23 -0.15
C GLY A 113 4.31 -15.73 0.08
N PRO A 114 4.34 -15.28 1.34
CA PRO A 114 4.55 -13.88 1.67
C PRO A 114 5.89 -13.37 1.14
N VAL A 115 5.84 -12.21 0.48
CA VAL A 115 7.03 -11.46 0.07
C VAL A 115 6.97 -10.09 0.72
N LEU A 116 7.94 -9.77 1.55
CA LEU A 116 8.02 -8.48 2.22
C LEU A 116 9.14 -7.66 1.59
N PHE A 117 8.79 -6.43 1.22
CA PHE A 117 9.74 -5.44 0.77
C PHE A 117 10.15 -4.56 1.95
N PHE A 118 11.45 -4.42 2.18
CA PHE A 118 12.04 -3.64 3.26
C PHE A 118 12.76 -2.42 2.70
N PHE A 119 12.66 -1.32 3.40
CA PHE A 119 13.37 -0.08 3.10
C PHE A 119 13.85 0.60 4.38
N TYR A 120 15.06 1.12 4.34
CA TYR A 120 15.61 2.01 5.36
C TYR A 120 16.38 3.15 4.69
N ASP A 121 16.04 4.40 5.06
CA ASP A 121 16.69 5.62 4.53
C ASP A 121 18.04 5.86 5.19
N GLY A 122 18.96 4.94 4.95
CA GLY A 122 20.32 4.91 5.47
C GLY A 122 21.02 3.62 5.03
N PRO A 123 22.35 3.54 5.19
CA PRO A 123 23.13 2.41 4.69
C PRO A 123 22.85 1.10 5.44
N GLU A 124 22.40 1.18 6.69
CA GLU A 124 22.09 0.03 7.53
C GLU A 124 21.04 0.41 8.59
N PRO A 125 19.97 -0.40 8.79
CA PRO A 125 19.01 -0.16 9.85
C PRO A 125 19.64 -0.44 11.22
N PRO A 126 19.39 0.41 12.24
CA PRO A 126 19.81 0.13 13.60
C PRO A 126 19.15 -1.15 14.14
N LYS A 127 19.81 -1.77 15.11
CA LYS A 127 19.23 -2.89 15.86
C LYS A 127 17.88 -2.48 16.47
N GLY A 128 16.92 -3.37 16.43
CA GLY A 128 15.56 -3.12 16.94
C GLY A 128 14.56 -2.69 15.87
N VAL A 129 15.01 -2.25 14.68
CA VAL A 129 14.11 -1.75 13.64
C VAL A 129 13.34 -2.88 12.96
N PHE A 130 14.01 -3.97 12.61
CA PHE A 130 13.42 -5.12 11.93
C PHE A 130 13.62 -6.44 12.67
N ASP A 131 13.99 -6.42 13.96
CA ASP A 131 14.36 -7.61 14.74
C ASP A 131 13.23 -8.67 14.77
N ASP A 132 11.96 -8.27 14.88
CA ASP A 132 10.82 -9.19 14.84
C ASP A 132 10.74 -9.94 13.49
N PHE A 133 11.12 -9.30 12.39
CA PHE A 133 11.16 -9.93 11.06
C PHE A 133 12.45 -10.75 10.86
N ASP A 134 13.56 -10.32 11.46
CA ASP A 134 14.85 -11.02 11.40
C ASP A 134 14.79 -12.36 12.11
N ALA A 135 13.96 -12.47 13.15
CA ALA A 135 13.72 -13.72 13.88
C ALA A 135 12.93 -14.77 13.06
N ILE A 136 12.24 -14.34 11.97
CA ILE A 136 11.45 -15.24 11.14
C ILE A 136 12.29 -15.75 9.97
N LYS A 137 12.47 -17.08 9.89
CA LYS A 137 13.26 -17.71 8.82
C LYS A 137 12.64 -17.46 7.44
N SER A 138 13.33 -16.71 6.59
CA SER A 138 13.00 -16.53 5.17
C SER A 138 13.54 -17.67 4.30
N ILE A 139 12.91 -17.91 3.15
CA ILE A 139 13.38 -18.84 2.12
C ILE A 139 14.33 -18.14 1.13
N SER A 140 14.18 -16.83 0.97
CA SER A 140 15.15 -16.01 0.26
C SER A 140 15.24 -14.63 0.90
N ASN A 141 16.42 -14.01 0.84
CA ASN A 141 16.69 -12.68 1.37
C ASN A 141 17.71 -11.99 0.49
N ASN A 142 17.31 -10.85 -0.08
CA ASN A 142 18.21 -10.00 -0.87
C ASN A 142 18.36 -8.58 -0.29
N THR A 143 17.96 -8.39 1.00
CA THR A 143 18.13 -7.09 1.66
C THR A 143 19.61 -6.78 1.86
N GLN A 144 20.03 -5.61 1.44
CA GLN A 144 21.41 -5.12 1.56
C GLN A 144 21.51 -3.62 1.34
N THR A 145 22.66 -3.05 1.64
CA THR A 145 22.99 -1.67 1.28
C THR A 145 23.15 -1.55 -0.24
N ARG A 146 22.50 -0.55 -0.85
CA ARG A 146 22.50 -0.33 -2.28
C ARG A 146 22.18 1.12 -2.65
N SER A 147 22.18 1.47 -3.93
CA SER A 147 21.63 2.74 -4.40
C SER A 147 20.10 2.69 -4.42
N TYR A 148 19.46 3.86 -4.35
CA TYR A 148 18.01 3.95 -4.51
C TYR A 148 17.57 3.45 -5.90
N TYR A 149 18.39 3.70 -6.92
CA TYR A 149 18.17 3.21 -8.28
C TYR A 149 18.10 1.67 -8.33
N ASP A 150 19.05 0.98 -7.72
CA ASP A 150 19.04 -0.49 -7.69
C ASP A 150 17.83 -1.03 -6.95
N LEU A 151 17.43 -0.36 -5.85
CA LEU A 151 16.25 -0.77 -5.08
C LEU A 151 14.97 -0.68 -5.90
N THR A 152 14.78 0.41 -6.65
CA THR A 152 13.58 0.59 -7.49
C THR A 152 13.49 -0.43 -8.61
N HIS A 153 14.64 -0.94 -9.11
CA HIS A 153 14.66 -2.01 -10.12
C HIS A 153 14.25 -3.36 -9.54
N ILE A 154 14.59 -3.64 -8.29
CA ILE A 154 14.18 -4.87 -7.60
C ILE A 154 12.70 -4.80 -7.23
N ALA A 155 12.24 -3.65 -6.71
CA ALA A 155 10.85 -3.43 -6.35
C ALA A 155 9.91 -3.41 -7.56
N GLY A 156 10.44 -3.06 -8.74
CA GLY A 156 9.68 -2.94 -9.97
C GLY A 156 9.07 -4.24 -10.50
N GLY A 157 9.23 -5.35 -9.78
CA GLY A 157 8.58 -6.65 -9.99
C GLY A 157 8.59 -7.14 -11.44
N ALA A 158 8.06 -8.30 -11.67
CA ALA A 158 7.75 -8.76 -13.02
C ALA A 158 6.64 -7.85 -13.60
N LYS A 159 6.99 -7.00 -14.56
CA LYS A 159 5.98 -6.27 -15.35
C LYS A 159 5.16 -7.28 -16.13
N ILE A 160 4.10 -7.77 -15.52
CA ILE A 160 3.20 -8.74 -16.15
C ILE A 160 2.38 -7.96 -17.18
N ARG A 161 2.75 -8.10 -18.46
CA ARG A 161 2.02 -7.46 -19.57
C ARG A 161 0.90 -8.39 -20.05
N GLY A 162 -0.21 -7.79 -20.49
CA GLY A 162 -1.32 -8.53 -21.08
C GLY A 162 -2.29 -9.13 -20.05
N PHE A 163 -2.18 -8.71 -18.78
CA PHE A 163 -3.10 -9.08 -17.72
C PHE A 163 -4.01 -7.88 -17.37
N GLY A 164 -5.26 -8.18 -17.03
CA GLY A 164 -6.12 -7.21 -16.37
C GLY A 164 -5.78 -7.13 -14.88
N ASN A 165 -6.03 -5.98 -14.29
CA ASN A 165 -5.91 -5.84 -12.84
C ASN A 165 -6.98 -4.91 -12.26
N SER A 166 -7.31 -5.11 -10.99
CA SER A 166 -8.13 -4.23 -10.17
C SER A 166 -7.43 -4.02 -8.84
N PHE A 167 -7.21 -2.77 -8.47
CA PHE A 167 -6.69 -2.38 -7.17
C PHE A 167 -7.80 -1.72 -6.36
N ARG A 168 -7.97 -2.15 -5.11
CA ARG A 168 -8.84 -1.52 -4.14
C ARG A 168 -8.09 -1.29 -2.86
N GLU A 169 -8.28 -0.12 -2.32
CA GLU A 169 -7.55 0.35 -1.15
C GLU A 169 -8.53 0.91 -0.12
N ASP A 170 -8.33 0.48 1.11
CA ASP A 170 -9.10 0.95 2.26
C ASP A 170 -8.15 1.22 3.43
N THR A 171 -8.50 2.18 4.28
CA THR A 171 -7.72 2.43 5.49
C THR A 171 -8.50 2.05 6.74
N TYR A 172 -7.80 1.41 7.68
CA TYR A 172 -8.34 1.00 8.96
C TYR A 172 -7.49 1.55 10.10
N PRO A 173 -8.08 1.87 11.27
CA PRO A 173 -7.30 2.26 12.44
C PRO A 173 -6.40 1.11 12.87
N ASN A 174 -5.21 1.44 13.36
CA ASN A 174 -4.34 0.46 13.97
C ASN A 174 -4.92 0.05 15.33
N LEU A 175 -5.06 -1.26 15.53
CA LEU A 175 -5.56 -1.87 16.76
C LEU A 175 -4.38 -2.29 17.64
N GLU A 176 -4.68 -2.77 18.85
CA GLU A 176 -3.66 -3.44 19.67
C GLU A 176 -3.13 -4.68 18.91
N PRO A 177 -1.86 -5.07 19.10
CA PRO A 177 -1.19 -6.06 18.25
C PRO A 177 -1.92 -7.39 18.11
N GLU A 178 -2.50 -7.90 19.21
CA GLU A 178 -3.24 -9.17 19.20
C GLU A 178 -4.51 -9.05 18.35
N GLN A 179 -5.25 -7.94 18.50
CA GLN A 179 -6.46 -7.66 17.71
C GLN A 179 -6.10 -7.40 16.25
N MET A 180 -5.00 -6.68 16.00
CA MET A 180 -4.54 -6.39 14.64
C MET A 180 -4.08 -7.64 13.91
N SER A 181 -3.36 -8.53 14.57
CA SER A 181 -2.97 -9.83 14.02
C SER A 181 -4.19 -10.70 13.71
N ALA A 182 -5.19 -10.73 14.59
CA ALA A 182 -6.45 -11.44 14.37
C ALA A 182 -7.25 -10.82 13.21
N PHE A 183 -7.23 -9.50 13.07
CA PHE A 183 -7.84 -8.81 11.94
C PHE A 183 -7.15 -9.20 10.62
N TYR A 184 -5.83 -9.23 10.55
CA TYR A 184 -5.11 -9.68 9.37
C TYR A 184 -5.42 -11.13 8.99
N GLU A 185 -5.54 -12.04 9.97
CA GLU A 185 -5.96 -13.43 9.70
C GLU A 185 -7.38 -13.46 9.11
N THR A 186 -8.30 -12.67 9.64
CA THR A 186 -9.67 -12.60 9.11
C THR A 186 -9.70 -12.04 7.69
N VAL A 187 -8.93 -10.98 7.42
CA VAL A 187 -8.81 -10.44 6.05
C VAL A 187 -8.24 -11.48 5.10
N TRP A 188 -7.19 -12.18 5.52
CA TRP A 188 -6.62 -13.28 4.77
C TRP A 188 -7.65 -14.35 4.40
N ASP A 189 -8.46 -14.78 5.38
CA ASP A 189 -9.48 -15.80 5.16
C ASP A 189 -10.54 -15.33 4.15
N LYS A 190 -10.95 -14.06 4.23
CA LYS A 190 -11.91 -13.46 3.28
C LYS A 190 -11.33 -13.40 1.87
N VAL A 191 -10.12 -12.91 1.71
CA VAL A 191 -9.42 -12.84 0.41
C VAL A 191 -9.24 -14.26 -0.16
N SER A 192 -8.84 -15.24 0.66
CA SER A 192 -8.70 -16.65 0.24
C SER A 192 -10.00 -17.23 -0.24
N ALA A 193 -11.11 -17.00 0.48
CA ALA A 193 -12.42 -17.53 0.12
C ALA A 193 -12.88 -16.97 -1.24
N ILE A 194 -12.68 -15.68 -1.48
CA ILE A 194 -13.02 -15.05 -2.76
C ILE A 194 -12.09 -15.53 -3.87
N SER A 195 -10.80 -15.68 -3.62
CA SER A 195 -9.85 -16.25 -4.58
C SER A 195 -10.25 -17.68 -4.98
N PHE A 196 -10.63 -18.50 -4.00
CA PHE A 196 -11.11 -19.86 -4.26
C PHE A 196 -12.42 -19.86 -5.07
N LYS A 197 -13.39 -18.99 -4.71
CA LYS A 197 -14.65 -18.79 -5.44
C LYS A 197 -14.41 -18.39 -6.91
N ALA A 198 -13.49 -17.44 -7.14
CA ALA A 198 -13.10 -17.02 -8.49
C ALA A 198 -12.47 -18.17 -9.29
N GLY A 199 -11.63 -18.98 -8.66
CA GLY A 199 -10.98 -20.12 -9.28
C GLY A 199 -11.92 -21.26 -9.68
N LEU A 200 -12.94 -21.54 -8.88
CA LEU A 200 -13.95 -22.55 -9.20
C LEU A 200 -14.83 -22.17 -10.41
N ARG A 201 -14.91 -20.87 -10.73
CA ARG A 201 -15.67 -20.38 -11.87
C ARG A 201 -14.88 -20.43 -13.17
N LEU A 202 -14.29 -21.57 -13.47
CA LEU A 202 -13.83 -21.95 -14.78
C LEU A 202 -12.55 -21.28 -15.31
N PHE A 203 -11.42 -21.94 -15.09
CA PHE A 203 -10.17 -21.72 -15.82
C PHE A 203 -9.60 -20.28 -15.76
N GLU A 204 -10.01 -19.50 -14.78
CA GLU A 204 -9.49 -18.16 -14.59
C GLU A 204 -8.19 -18.23 -13.81
N ALA A 205 -7.06 -18.12 -14.52
CA ALA A 205 -5.78 -17.87 -13.89
C ALA A 205 -5.79 -16.48 -13.27
N HIS A 206 -5.63 -16.41 -11.96
CA HIS A 206 -5.60 -15.14 -11.25
C HIS A 206 -4.64 -15.18 -10.07
N ILE A 207 -4.22 -13.98 -9.66
CA ILE A 207 -3.50 -13.73 -8.43
C ILE A 207 -4.30 -12.69 -7.65
N MET A 208 -4.56 -12.96 -6.40
CA MET A 208 -5.08 -11.97 -5.45
C MET A 208 -4.01 -11.64 -4.44
N GLY A 209 -3.82 -10.36 -4.18
CA GLY A 209 -2.89 -9.85 -3.17
C GLY A 209 -3.63 -9.19 -2.02
N PHE A 210 -3.11 -9.39 -0.82
CA PHE A 210 -3.43 -8.68 0.39
C PHE A 210 -2.17 -7.97 0.87
N VAL A 211 -2.18 -6.64 0.85
CA VAL A 211 -0.99 -5.81 1.12
C VAL A 211 -1.31 -4.81 2.23
N PRO A 212 -1.13 -5.19 3.51
CA PRO A 212 -1.37 -4.31 4.65
C PRO A 212 -0.18 -3.38 4.91
N GLN A 213 -0.21 -2.17 4.36
CA GLN A 213 0.88 -1.20 4.47
C GLN A 213 0.72 -0.30 5.70
N PRO A 214 1.78 -0.11 6.52
CA PRO A 214 1.76 0.83 7.62
C PRO A 214 1.53 2.28 7.16
N LEU A 215 0.56 2.95 7.76
CA LEU A 215 0.27 4.37 7.55
C LEU A 215 0.35 5.10 8.89
N SER A 216 1.56 5.46 9.30
CA SER A 216 1.81 6.08 10.59
C SER A 216 1.23 7.49 10.68
N LYS A 217 0.71 7.88 11.85
CA LYS A 217 0.35 9.27 12.17
C LYS A 217 1.49 10.28 11.95
N ARG A 218 2.75 9.81 11.91
CA ARG A 218 3.90 10.65 11.57
C ARG A 218 3.86 11.10 10.11
N ILE A 219 3.32 10.27 9.20
CA ILE A 219 3.07 10.65 7.80
C ILE A 219 2.03 11.77 7.75
N ALA A 220 0.93 11.62 8.49
CA ALA A 220 -0.11 12.64 8.58
C ALA A 220 0.42 13.97 9.16
N ARG A 221 1.28 13.92 10.17
CA ARG A 221 1.96 15.12 10.70
C ARG A 221 2.86 15.79 9.66
N ALA A 222 3.64 15.01 8.93
CA ALA A 222 4.49 15.53 7.87
C ALA A 222 3.66 16.16 6.74
N SER A 223 2.53 15.55 6.38
CA SER A 223 1.58 16.10 5.42
C SER A 223 1.01 17.44 5.89
N GLN A 224 0.52 17.52 7.12
CA GLN A 224 -0.01 18.78 7.68
C GLN A 224 1.04 19.89 7.74
N ALA A 225 2.29 19.56 8.09
CA ALA A 225 3.38 20.54 8.11
C ALA A 225 3.70 21.13 6.73
N GLN A 226 3.29 20.46 5.66
CA GLN A 226 3.42 20.89 4.26
C GLN A 226 2.12 21.45 3.68
N GLY A 227 1.17 21.86 4.52
CA GLY A 227 -0.11 22.46 4.11
C GLY A 227 -1.26 21.47 3.92
N GLY A 228 -1.06 20.20 4.21
CA GLY A 228 -2.07 19.15 4.05
C GLY A 228 -2.37 18.80 2.59
N ASN A 229 -3.35 17.93 2.40
CA ASN A 229 -3.78 17.45 1.09
C ASN A 229 -5.24 16.94 1.11
N ALA A 230 -5.80 16.62 -0.05
CA ALA A 230 -7.18 16.18 -0.20
C ALA A 230 -7.48 14.78 0.35
N LEU A 231 -6.48 14.00 0.76
CA LEU A 231 -6.70 12.71 1.43
C LEU A 231 -7.19 12.88 2.87
N GLY A 232 -7.03 14.07 3.46
CA GLY A 232 -7.60 14.39 4.76
C GLY A 232 -7.00 13.62 5.94
N LEU A 233 -5.77 13.12 5.83
CA LEU A 233 -5.11 12.42 6.92
C LEU A 233 -4.90 13.34 8.12
N ASP A 234 -5.47 12.99 9.26
CA ASP A 234 -5.35 13.74 10.51
C ASP A 234 -4.60 12.91 11.57
N PRO A 235 -3.45 13.39 12.07
CA PRO A 235 -2.66 12.64 13.06
C PRO A 235 -3.39 12.38 14.39
N LYS A 236 -4.47 13.13 14.69
CA LYS A 236 -5.31 12.87 15.88
C LYS A 236 -6.05 11.52 15.79
N HIS A 237 -6.24 10.97 14.59
CA HIS A 237 -6.86 9.66 14.39
C HIS A 237 -5.90 8.49 14.58
N GLY A 238 -4.66 8.76 15.04
CA GLY A 238 -3.68 7.72 15.36
C GLY A 238 -2.99 7.11 14.14
N ASP A 239 -2.30 6.00 14.40
CA ASP A 239 -1.70 5.19 13.36
C ASP A 239 -2.78 4.37 12.64
N ARG A 240 -2.60 4.13 11.36
CA ARG A 240 -3.53 3.40 10.51
C ARG A 240 -2.79 2.33 9.72
N ILE A 241 -3.55 1.43 9.17
CA ILE A 241 -3.09 0.48 8.16
C ILE A 241 -3.82 0.76 6.85
N TRP A 242 -3.08 0.77 5.77
CA TRP A 242 -3.60 0.85 4.43
C TRP A 242 -3.66 -0.57 3.85
N ILE A 243 -4.83 -1.06 3.58
CA ILE A 243 -5.03 -2.38 3.00
C ILE A 243 -5.30 -2.24 1.52
N GLU A 244 -4.36 -2.71 0.72
CA GLU A 244 -4.51 -2.86 -0.71
C GLU A 244 -4.95 -4.31 -1.00
N ASN A 245 -6.06 -4.45 -1.73
CA ASN A 245 -6.50 -5.71 -2.32
C ASN A 245 -6.33 -5.61 -3.82
N ASN A 246 -5.36 -6.33 -4.36
CA ASN A 246 -5.18 -6.42 -5.80
C ASN A 246 -5.74 -7.73 -6.34
N PHE A 247 -6.26 -7.67 -7.55
CA PHE A 247 -6.72 -8.82 -8.31
C PHE A 247 -6.15 -8.73 -9.72
N ILE A 248 -5.34 -9.70 -10.11
CA ILE A 248 -4.70 -9.80 -11.41
C ILE A 248 -5.22 -11.03 -12.12
N TRP A 249 -5.65 -10.92 -13.38
CA TRP A 249 -6.19 -12.02 -14.15
C TRP A 249 -5.67 -12.08 -15.58
N ALA A 250 -5.59 -13.30 -16.13
CA ALA A 250 -5.07 -13.55 -17.47
C ALA A 250 -6.14 -13.64 -18.56
N THR A 251 -7.38 -13.99 -18.17
CA THR A 251 -8.41 -14.32 -19.15
C THR A 251 -9.28 -13.09 -19.49
N PRO A 252 -9.53 -12.81 -20.78
CA PRO A 252 -10.41 -11.70 -21.17
C PRO A 252 -11.82 -11.79 -20.58
N GLY A 253 -12.33 -13.00 -20.36
CA GLY A 253 -13.65 -13.23 -19.77
C GLY A 253 -13.80 -12.74 -18.32
N CYS A 254 -12.70 -12.41 -17.65
CA CYS A 254 -12.72 -11.89 -16.27
C CYS A 254 -12.77 -10.35 -16.17
N HIS A 255 -12.70 -9.62 -17.30
CA HIS A 255 -12.65 -8.15 -17.26
C HIS A 255 -13.84 -7.50 -16.54
N GLU A 256 -15.03 -8.09 -16.63
CA GLU A 256 -16.21 -7.58 -15.92
C GLU A 256 -16.33 -8.14 -14.50
N ARG A 257 -16.00 -9.42 -14.30
CA ARG A 257 -16.23 -10.14 -13.04
C ARG A 257 -15.10 -9.99 -12.02
N CYS A 258 -13.84 -9.91 -12.46
CA CYS A 258 -12.72 -9.81 -11.53
C CYS A 258 -12.73 -8.51 -10.71
N PRO A 259 -13.11 -7.34 -11.27
CA PRO A 259 -13.33 -6.13 -10.48
C PRO A 259 -14.45 -6.26 -9.43
N GLU A 260 -15.47 -7.10 -9.71
CA GLU A 260 -16.54 -7.37 -8.74
C GLU A 260 -16.04 -8.19 -7.55
N TYR A 261 -15.18 -9.18 -7.77
CA TYR A 261 -14.55 -9.93 -6.68
C TYR A 261 -13.66 -9.04 -5.80
N SER A 262 -12.92 -8.12 -6.41
CA SER A 262 -12.13 -7.14 -5.67
C SER A 262 -13.03 -6.23 -4.81
N ARG A 263 -14.21 -5.84 -5.33
CA ARG A 263 -15.23 -5.07 -4.57
C ARG A 263 -15.81 -5.91 -3.44
N GLU A 264 -16.20 -7.15 -3.71
CA GLU A 264 -16.76 -8.07 -2.71
C GLU A 264 -15.82 -8.23 -1.51
N VAL A 265 -14.52 -8.40 -1.76
CA VAL A 265 -13.50 -8.45 -0.69
C VAL A 265 -13.48 -7.17 0.15
N SER A 266 -13.39 -6.01 -0.49
CA SER A 266 -13.36 -4.72 0.22
C SER A 266 -14.62 -4.51 1.05
N ASP A 267 -15.79 -4.80 0.49
CA ASP A 267 -17.06 -4.65 1.20
C ASP A 267 -17.19 -5.61 2.39
N ASP A 268 -16.73 -6.85 2.23
CA ASP A 268 -16.69 -7.84 3.31
C ASP A 268 -15.74 -7.44 4.46
N ILE A 269 -14.57 -6.86 4.14
CA ILE A 269 -13.62 -6.38 5.14
C ILE A 269 -14.21 -5.18 5.88
N LYS A 270 -14.80 -4.22 5.15
CA LYS A 270 -15.47 -3.05 5.74
C LYS A 270 -16.61 -3.46 6.67
N ALA A 271 -17.46 -4.38 6.24
CA ALA A 271 -18.58 -4.88 7.06
C ALA A 271 -18.08 -5.56 8.33
N TYR A 272 -17.05 -6.40 8.22
CA TYR A 272 -16.44 -7.05 9.38
C TYR A 272 -15.85 -6.04 10.36
N HIS A 273 -15.07 -5.07 9.86
CA HIS A 273 -14.45 -4.05 10.68
C HIS A 273 -15.50 -3.21 11.43
N ARG A 274 -16.56 -2.75 10.75
CA ARG A 274 -17.66 -2.00 11.35
C ARG A 274 -18.37 -2.76 12.46
N THR A 275 -18.53 -4.07 12.30
CA THR A 275 -19.22 -4.92 13.27
C THR A 275 -18.37 -5.20 14.50
N HIS A 276 -17.07 -5.43 14.35
CA HIS A 276 -16.21 -5.92 15.42
C HIS A 276 -15.36 -4.83 16.06
N TYR A 277 -15.13 -3.71 15.36
CA TYR A 277 -14.24 -2.64 15.79
C TYR A 277 -14.86 -1.25 15.63
N ALA A 278 -16.20 -1.14 15.75
CA ALA A 278 -16.96 0.10 15.55
C ALA A 278 -16.44 1.29 16.36
N ASN A 279 -16.00 1.06 17.59
CA ASN A 279 -15.52 2.11 18.50
C ASN A 279 -14.12 2.65 18.11
N SER A 280 -13.41 1.98 17.22
CA SER A 280 -12.07 2.37 16.76
C SER A 280 -12.09 3.10 15.43
N THR A 281 -13.24 3.19 14.75
CA THR A 281 -13.35 3.78 13.41
C THR A 281 -13.79 5.25 13.52
N PRO A 282 -12.93 6.22 13.14
CA PRO A 282 -13.36 7.60 12.97
C PRO A 282 -14.40 7.72 11.85
N THR A 283 -15.50 8.39 12.10
CA THR A 283 -16.67 8.48 11.21
C THR A 283 -16.39 9.18 9.86
N ASN A 284 -15.31 9.95 9.77
CA ASN A 284 -14.96 10.74 8.59
C ASN A 284 -14.06 10.03 7.56
N TYR A 285 -13.65 8.77 7.83
CA TYR A 285 -12.89 7.95 6.87
C TYR A 285 -13.76 6.95 6.10
N GLU A 286 -15.07 6.99 6.31
CA GLU A 286 -16.01 6.07 5.63
C GLU A 286 -16.20 6.38 4.13
N SER A 287 -15.83 7.58 3.68
CA SER A 287 -16.02 8.04 2.30
C SER A 287 -14.79 7.94 1.40
N GLY A 288 -13.66 7.51 1.93
CA GLY A 288 -12.40 7.39 1.17
C GLY A 288 -12.29 6.07 0.41
N ASP A 289 -13.24 5.79 -0.49
CA ASP A 289 -13.11 4.68 -1.43
C ASP A 289 -12.11 5.07 -2.52
N LEU A 290 -10.83 4.80 -2.29
CA LEU A 290 -9.74 4.98 -3.26
C LEU A 290 -9.71 3.82 -4.27
N SER A 291 -10.88 3.34 -4.68
CA SER A 291 -10.95 2.29 -5.69
C SER A 291 -10.79 2.87 -7.09
N TYR A 292 -9.67 2.60 -7.71
CA TYR A 292 -9.48 2.83 -9.14
C TYR A 292 -9.81 1.56 -9.90
N VAL A 293 -10.92 1.60 -10.66
CA VAL A 293 -11.20 0.64 -11.72
C VAL A 293 -10.62 1.22 -13.00
N LYS A 294 -9.64 0.56 -13.61
CA LYS A 294 -9.25 0.80 -14.99
C LYS A 294 -9.75 -0.34 -15.85
#